data_dbd58650e26b0bffafd57b7d48a71244
#
_entry.id   dbd58650e26b0bffafd57b7d48a71244
#
_cell.length_a   1.000
_cell.length_b   1.000
_cell.length_c   1.000
_cell.angle_alpha   90.00
_cell.angle_beta   90.00
_cell.angle_gamma   90.00
#
_symmetry.space_group_name_H-M   'P 1'
#
loop_
_entity.id
_entity.type
_entity.pdbx_description
1 polymer ?
#
loop_
_entity_poly.entity_id
_entity_poly.type
_entity_poly.pdbx_seq_one_letter_code
_entity_poly.pdbx_strand_id
1 'polypeptide(L)'
;LADLIDTKIIEQSILASILQNPPMIYQTNLSAEDFDKHTDVRYNRALFEILDYIARKKDMEESRFDEVTIINYIDKFHNVREIFEDELADSKDDAEQAVSKYVRTLKKLDIDPSSMKMYIDDFKKNTAVNEVILRHRSLESQLASGYKSMSLDEVLSTAEQSTLEVTDSFTNSTHKAEHIADGMEEEYMNRKVNEAGFVGQASPYPQADLFTQGFLRKGSVLVINAQTGIGKSIMLKNIVKKVGFDNKTPVYWGANEMKKNEQRDRLVAEITGLPPNFIENGLYNKEGNEKLKQKVLGAIRELKKSPIYIDQIKGYSADNLIRRAKYYKNKYDIEGFVWDYVKRSSSYSGDDEALRHWLGDIVNKMKEEIADPLEMWVATASQAKTYQEMFSAESQDIERHATTYAILKKISNKEREQHMLMGDYALIFKKHRYGQTHDFPNNGECITMDLDKERLVFVEN
;
A
#
# COMPACT_ATOMS: atom_id res chain seq x y z
N LEU A 1 7.35 10.11 31.85
CA LEU A 1 7.74 10.06 30.43
C LEU A 1 8.82 8.98 30.29
N ALA A 2 8.70 8.10 29.33
CA ALA A 2 9.71 7.07 29.06
C ALA A 2 11.00 7.74 28.60
N ASP A 3 12.15 7.35 29.17
CA ASP A 3 13.44 7.85 28.72
C ASP A 3 13.79 7.28 27.32
N LEU A 4 14.60 8.02 26.56
CA LEU A 4 15.13 7.54 25.29
C LEU A 4 16.14 6.41 25.53
N ILE A 5 16.21 5.46 24.62
CA ILE A 5 17.18 4.37 24.67
C ILE A 5 18.53 4.93 24.22
N ASP A 6 19.57 4.75 25.02
CA ASP A 6 20.93 5.12 24.65
C ASP A 6 21.47 4.16 23.57
N THR A 7 21.78 4.71 22.39
CA THR A 7 22.31 3.94 21.24
C THR A 7 23.84 3.97 21.17
N LYS A 8 24.52 4.74 22.02
CA LYS A 8 25.96 4.97 21.98
C LYS A 8 26.80 3.68 21.92
N ILE A 9 26.50 2.71 22.78
CA ILE A 9 27.26 1.44 22.83
C ILE A 9 27.10 0.66 21.53
N ILE A 10 25.90 0.63 20.95
CA ILE A 10 25.61 -0.07 19.68
C ILE A 10 26.32 0.65 18.54
N GLU A 11 26.27 1.97 18.48
CA GLU A 11 26.99 2.79 17.50
C GLU A 11 28.50 2.51 17.53
N GLN A 12 29.08 2.46 18.74
CA GLN A 12 30.49 2.12 18.93
C GLN A 12 30.80 0.69 18.49
N SER A 13 29.89 -0.28 18.69
CA SER A 13 30.06 -1.66 18.24
C SER A 13 30.06 -1.76 16.72
N ILE A 14 29.19 -0.99 16.04
CA ILE A 14 29.16 -0.89 14.57
C ILE A 14 30.47 -0.30 14.04
N LEU A 15 30.90 0.85 14.59
CA LEU A 15 32.14 1.51 14.18
C LEU A 15 33.37 0.65 14.40
N ALA A 16 33.43 -0.03 15.54
CA ALA A 16 34.52 -0.95 15.86
C ALA A 16 34.57 -2.16 14.89
N SER A 17 33.40 -2.72 14.54
CA SER A 17 33.30 -3.80 13.53
C SER A 17 33.81 -3.34 12.17
N ILE A 18 33.48 -2.11 11.73
CA ILE A 18 33.98 -1.52 10.49
C ILE A 18 35.50 -1.28 10.55
N LEU A 19 36.01 -0.77 11.67
CA LEU A 19 37.43 -0.52 11.85
C LEU A 19 38.28 -1.80 11.90
N GLN A 20 37.71 -2.89 12.40
CA GLN A 20 38.38 -4.19 12.47
C GLN A 20 38.24 -4.96 11.13
N ASN A 21 37.15 -4.76 10.40
CA ASN A 21 36.89 -5.37 9.10
C ASN A 21 36.32 -4.35 8.10
N PRO A 22 37.16 -3.56 7.41
CA PRO A 22 36.76 -2.46 6.55
C PRO A 22 35.67 -2.78 5.50
N PRO A 23 35.66 -3.95 4.85
CA PRO A 23 34.60 -4.31 3.89
C PRO A 23 33.18 -4.31 4.46
N MET A 24 33.02 -4.39 5.79
CA MET A 24 31.71 -4.38 6.42
C MET A 24 30.95 -3.06 6.24
N ILE A 25 31.65 -1.95 5.97
CA ILE A 25 30.98 -0.66 5.74
C ILE A 25 30.02 -0.73 4.55
N TYR A 26 30.32 -1.51 3.52
CA TYR A 26 29.45 -1.71 2.35
C TYR A 26 28.22 -2.57 2.62
N GLN A 27 28.19 -3.26 3.77
CA GLN A 27 27.08 -4.13 4.18
C GLN A 27 26.12 -3.45 5.18
N THR A 28 26.48 -2.24 5.69
CA THR A 28 25.71 -1.62 6.77
C THR A 28 24.37 -1.06 6.33
N ASN A 29 24.24 -0.60 5.10
CA ASN A 29 23.10 0.21 4.66
C ASN A 29 22.76 1.36 5.63
N LEU A 30 23.78 1.92 6.29
CA LEU A 30 23.68 3.07 7.18
C LEU A 30 24.30 4.30 6.50
N SER A 31 23.82 5.47 6.88
CA SER A 31 24.38 6.77 6.54
C SER A 31 24.89 7.47 7.79
N ALA A 32 25.69 8.52 7.63
CA ALA A 32 26.14 9.32 8.77
C ALA A 32 24.95 9.93 9.55
N GLU A 33 23.85 10.22 8.86
CA GLU A 33 22.63 10.78 9.45
C GLU A 33 21.87 9.80 10.37
N ASP A 34 22.18 8.51 10.30
CA ASP A 34 21.58 7.51 11.19
C ASP A 34 22.20 7.55 12.59
N PHE A 35 23.44 8.01 12.70
CA PHE A 35 24.15 8.18 13.97
C PHE A 35 23.73 9.48 14.66
N ASP A 36 23.89 9.54 15.98
CA ASP A 36 23.64 10.70 16.86
C ASP A 36 22.18 11.22 16.93
N LYS A 37 21.23 10.59 16.25
CA LYS A 37 19.82 11.07 16.24
C LYS A 37 19.20 11.21 17.64
N HIS A 38 19.67 10.43 18.59
CA HIS A 38 19.07 10.30 19.93
C HIS A 38 20.10 10.29 21.06
N THR A 39 21.33 10.70 20.77
CA THR A 39 22.43 10.81 21.73
C THR A 39 23.05 12.19 21.66
N ASP A 40 23.62 12.66 22.77
CA ASP A 40 24.38 13.92 22.80
C ASP A 40 25.80 13.75 22.26
N VAL A 41 26.08 12.64 21.54
CA VAL A 41 27.43 12.23 21.14
C VAL A 41 27.59 12.32 19.64
N ARG A 42 28.14 13.44 19.13
CA ARG A 42 28.29 13.69 17.70
C ARG A 42 29.55 13.06 17.07
N TYR A 43 30.51 12.62 17.86
CA TYR A 43 31.76 12.07 17.34
C TYR A 43 31.61 10.70 16.68
N ASN A 44 30.58 9.92 16.99
CA ASN A 44 30.29 8.66 16.30
C ASN A 44 29.87 8.91 14.86
N ARG A 45 28.98 9.86 14.63
CA ARG A 45 28.58 10.34 13.31
C ARG A 45 29.77 10.87 12.53
N ALA A 46 30.56 11.75 13.14
CA ALA A 46 31.74 12.35 12.51
C ALA A 46 32.75 11.28 12.07
N LEU A 47 32.99 10.26 12.89
CA LEU A 47 33.85 9.15 12.53
C LEU A 47 33.26 8.32 11.37
N PHE A 48 31.98 7.98 11.42
CA PHE A 48 31.35 7.23 10.33
C PHE A 48 31.40 7.99 9.00
N GLU A 49 31.20 9.31 9.00
CA GLU A 49 31.27 10.16 7.80
C GLU A 49 32.65 10.09 7.14
N ILE A 50 33.73 10.12 7.94
CA ILE A 50 35.10 9.93 7.44
C ILE A 50 35.29 8.53 6.85
N LEU A 51 34.82 7.48 7.53
CA LEU A 51 34.98 6.10 7.09
C LEU A 51 34.20 5.83 5.78
N ASP A 52 32.96 6.32 5.68
CA ASP A 52 32.14 6.21 4.46
C ASP A 52 32.79 6.97 3.27
N TYR A 53 33.35 8.16 3.52
CA TYR A 53 34.05 8.91 2.50
C TYR A 53 35.31 8.18 1.99
N ILE A 54 36.11 7.60 2.88
CA ILE A 54 37.30 6.82 2.51
C ILE A 54 36.88 5.60 1.70
N ALA A 55 35.83 4.90 2.13
CA ALA A 55 35.31 3.71 1.47
C ALA A 55 34.83 4.02 0.04
N ARG A 56 34.17 5.16 -0.19
CA ARG A 56 33.69 5.56 -1.53
C ARG A 56 34.80 6.00 -2.47
N LYS A 57 35.97 6.43 -1.97
CA LYS A 57 37.09 6.92 -2.79
C LYS A 57 38.11 5.87 -3.19
N LYS A 58 38.15 4.73 -2.49
CA LYS A 58 39.12 3.67 -2.74
C LYS A 58 38.40 2.37 -3.08
N ASP A 59 39.02 1.54 -3.93
CA ASP A 59 38.53 0.19 -4.19
C ASP A 59 38.48 -0.65 -2.90
N MET A 60 37.50 -1.56 -2.83
CA MET A 60 37.21 -2.39 -1.64
C MET A 60 38.44 -3.05 -1.01
N GLU A 61 39.41 -3.50 -1.84
CA GLU A 61 40.62 -4.19 -1.40
C GLU A 61 41.71 -3.24 -0.87
N GLU A 62 41.63 -1.93 -1.15
CA GLU A 62 42.63 -0.92 -0.77
C GLU A 62 42.18 -0.03 0.41
N SER A 63 40.93 -0.15 0.86
CA SER A 63 40.41 0.64 1.97
C SER A 63 41.05 0.25 3.30
N ARG A 64 41.94 1.09 3.81
CA ARG A 64 42.54 0.95 5.13
C ARG A 64 41.98 2.02 6.06
N PHE A 65 41.44 1.57 7.18
CA PHE A 65 40.96 2.47 8.25
C PHE A 65 41.96 2.50 9.40
N ASP A 66 43.22 2.85 9.06
CA ASP A 66 44.24 3.14 10.05
C ASP A 66 44.14 4.60 10.55
N GLU A 67 44.74 4.86 11.69
CA GLU A 67 44.69 6.17 12.36
C GLU A 67 45.21 7.30 11.47
N VAL A 68 46.33 7.05 10.76
CA VAL A 68 46.94 8.08 9.91
C VAL A 68 46.04 8.43 8.73
N THR A 69 45.44 7.41 8.12
CA THR A 69 44.48 7.61 7.03
C THR A 69 43.26 8.41 7.51
N ILE A 70 42.68 8.07 8.66
CA ILE A 70 41.53 8.78 9.24
C ILE A 70 41.87 10.23 9.54
N ILE A 71 43.00 10.48 10.21
CA ILE A 71 43.47 11.84 10.57
C ILE A 71 43.65 12.73 9.33
N ASN A 72 44.20 12.21 8.24
CA ASN A 72 44.39 12.95 6.98
C ASN A 72 43.06 13.43 6.35
N TYR A 73 41.92 12.92 6.79
CA TYR A 73 40.61 13.29 6.27
C TYR A 73 39.76 14.13 7.25
N ILE A 74 40.22 14.40 8.48
CA ILE A 74 39.49 15.21 9.47
C ILE A 74 39.13 16.61 8.90
N ASP A 75 40.07 17.26 8.23
CA ASP A 75 39.87 18.62 7.69
C ASP A 75 39.03 18.65 6.40
N LYS A 76 38.60 17.53 5.90
CA LYS A 76 37.74 17.42 4.70
C LYS A 76 36.28 17.75 4.97
N PHE A 77 35.86 17.70 6.24
CA PHE A 77 34.48 17.90 6.63
C PHE A 77 34.35 19.12 7.53
N HIS A 78 33.32 19.91 7.25
CA HIS A 78 33.03 21.07 8.05
C HIS A 78 32.63 20.64 9.48
N ASN A 79 33.19 21.26 10.50
CA ASN A 79 32.96 21.04 11.92
C ASN A 79 33.42 19.67 12.50
N VAL A 80 33.97 18.73 11.71
CA VAL A 80 34.41 17.45 12.27
C VAL A 80 35.56 17.62 13.25
N ARG A 81 36.52 18.50 12.95
CA ARG A 81 37.62 18.83 13.85
C ARG A 81 37.10 19.40 15.17
N GLU A 82 36.21 20.39 15.12
CA GLU A 82 35.58 20.99 16.29
C GLU A 82 34.82 19.96 17.17
N ILE A 83 34.08 19.03 16.53
CA ILE A 83 33.36 17.97 17.26
C ILE A 83 34.34 17.09 18.08
N PHE A 84 35.46 16.71 17.49
CA PHE A 84 36.44 15.88 18.21
C PHE A 84 37.19 16.68 19.30
N GLU A 85 37.46 17.96 19.09
CA GLU A 85 38.04 18.85 20.09
C GLU A 85 37.08 19.07 21.26
N ASP A 86 35.81 19.36 20.96
CA ASP A 86 34.82 19.68 22.01
C ASP A 86 34.40 18.48 22.85
N GLU A 87 34.22 17.30 22.20
CA GLU A 87 33.57 16.15 22.84
C GLU A 87 34.55 15.05 23.31
N LEU A 88 35.72 14.94 22.70
CA LEU A 88 36.67 13.86 22.96
C LEU A 88 38.04 14.30 23.44
N ALA A 89 38.47 15.52 23.14
CA ALA A 89 39.79 15.96 23.53
C ALA A 89 39.84 16.26 25.05
N ASP A 90 40.83 15.70 25.70
CA ASP A 90 41.23 16.19 27.03
C ASP A 90 41.86 17.58 26.86
N SER A 91 41.84 18.42 27.88
CA SER A 91 42.29 19.84 27.85
C SER A 91 43.71 20.08 27.30
N LYS A 92 44.44 19.05 26.91
CA LYS A 92 45.80 19.07 26.38
C LYS A 92 45.93 18.38 24.99
N ASP A 93 44.89 17.69 24.55
CA ASP A 93 44.90 16.95 23.27
C ASP A 93 44.33 17.86 22.18
N ASP A 94 44.90 17.77 20.95
CA ASP A 94 44.28 18.32 19.77
C ASP A 94 43.30 17.26 19.11
N ALA A 95 42.53 17.67 18.14
CA ALA A 95 41.59 16.80 17.43
C ALA A 95 42.23 15.49 16.92
N GLU A 96 43.45 15.56 16.42
CA GLU A 96 44.17 14.42 15.84
C GLU A 96 44.51 13.38 16.93
N GLN A 97 44.96 13.85 18.11
CA GLN A 97 45.22 12.97 19.23
C GLN A 97 43.95 12.36 19.81
N ALA A 98 42.87 13.15 19.89
CA ALA A 98 41.57 12.69 20.36
C ALA A 98 41.01 11.58 19.43
N VAL A 99 41.03 11.78 18.12
CA VAL A 99 40.58 10.78 17.13
C VAL A 99 41.44 9.53 17.18
N SER A 100 42.80 9.69 17.24
CA SER A 100 43.71 8.55 17.33
C SER A 100 43.42 7.71 18.56
N LYS A 101 43.25 8.35 19.73
CA LYS A 101 42.92 7.67 20.99
C LYS A 101 41.55 6.97 20.92
N TYR A 102 40.56 7.61 20.29
CA TYR A 102 39.21 7.03 20.12
C TYR A 102 39.24 5.81 19.17
N VAL A 103 39.85 5.94 18.00
CA VAL A 103 39.99 4.82 17.03
C VAL A 103 40.72 3.64 17.65
N ARG A 104 41.78 3.86 18.42
CA ARG A 104 42.48 2.80 19.17
C ARG A 104 41.59 2.13 20.20
N THR A 105 40.75 2.92 20.89
CA THR A 105 39.79 2.39 21.86
C THR A 105 38.77 1.48 21.17
N LEU A 106 38.18 1.92 20.05
CA LEU A 106 37.23 1.13 19.29
C LEU A 106 37.86 -0.15 18.72
N LYS A 107 39.09 -0.09 18.21
CA LYS A 107 39.81 -1.29 17.70
C LYS A 107 40.15 -2.31 18.78
N LYS A 108 40.19 -1.91 20.05
CA LYS A 108 40.44 -2.80 21.20
C LYS A 108 39.17 -3.41 21.79
N LEU A 109 38.00 -2.96 21.36
CA LEU A 109 36.76 -3.57 21.82
C LEU A 109 36.72 -5.04 21.40
N ASP A 110 36.41 -5.90 22.34
CA ASP A 110 36.20 -7.34 22.09
C ASP A 110 34.81 -7.52 21.47
N ILE A 111 34.77 -7.41 20.15
CA ILE A 111 33.55 -7.50 19.37
C ILE A 111 33.73 -8.61 18.32
N ASP A 112 32.68 -9.38 18.11
CA ASP A 112 32.64 -10.32 16.98
C ASP A 112 32.11 -9.60 15.75
N PRO A 113 32.94 -9.33 14.71
CA PRO A 113 32.48 -8.69 13.47
C PRO A 113 31.39 -9.49 12.76
N SER A 114 31.30 -10.80 12.96
CA SER A 114 30.22 -11.62 12.39
C SER A 114 28.84 -11.26 12.93
N SER A 115 28.79 -10.61 14.11
CA SER A 115 27.55 -10.12 14.73
C SER A 115 27.09 -8.76 14.20
N MET A 116 27.73 -8.20 13.18
CA MET A 116 27.42 -6.88 12.60
C MET A 116 25.94 -6.72 12.26
N LYS A 117 25.33 -7.74 11.66
CA LYS A 117 23.92 -7.72 11.33
C LYS A 117 23.04 -7.53 12.57
N MET A 118 23.35 -8.22 13.65
CA MET A 118 22.64 -8.09 14.93
C MET A 118 22.77 -6.66 15.48
N TYR A 119 23.97 -6.07 15.45
CA TYR A 119 24.18 -4.69 15.91
C TYR A 119 23.37 -3.69 15.08
N ILE A 120 23.31 -3.86 13.76
CA ILE A 120 22.51 -3.01 12.88
C ILE A 120 21.02 -3.16 13.15
N ASP A 121 20.52 -4.38 13.33
CA ASP A 121 19.11 -4.66 13.61
C ASP A 121 18.70 -4.05 14.98
N ASP A 122 19.54 -4.20 16.01
CA ASP A 122 19.31 -3.61 17.32
C ASP A 122 19.40 -2.08 17.27
N PHE A 123 20.35 -1.53 16.54
CA PHE A 123 20.46 -0.07 16.32
C PHE A 123 19.21 0.49 15.68
N LYS A 124 18.77 -0.08 14.55
CA LYS A 124 17.55 0.34 13.85
C LYS A 124 16.31 0.23 14.73
N LYS A 125 16.20 -0.87 15.49
CA LYS A 125 15.09 -1.07 16.43
C LYS A 125 15.06 -0.01 17.53
N ASN A 126 16.20 0.27 18.15
CA ASN A 126 16.28 1.26 19.23
C ASN A 126 16.05 2.68 18.71
N THR A 127 16.59 3.02 17.53
CA THR A 127 16.32 4.29 16.85
C THR A 127 14.84 4.44 16.52
N ALA A 128 14.18 3.38 16.03
CA ALA A 128 12.75 3.38 15.78
C ALA A 128 11.92 3.62 17.04
N VAL A 129 12.27 2.97 18.16
CA VAL A 129 11.59 3.19 19.43
C VAL A 129 11.76 4.63 19.90
N ASN A 130 12.96 5.18 19.80
CA ASN A 130 13.24 6.57 20.18
C ASN A 130 12.45 7.57 19.32
N GLU A 131 12.37 7.35 18.01
CA GLU A 131 11.58 8.19 17.11
C GLU A 131 10.09 8.16 17.48
N VAL A 132 9.53 6.99 17.77
CA VAL A 132 8.15 6.85 18.26
C VAL A 132 7.95 7.66 19.53
N ILE A 133 8.86 7.56 20.50
CA ILE A 133 8.78 8.30 21.78
C ILE A 133 8.80 9.81 21.52
N LEU A 134 9.71 10.29 20.68
CA LEU A 134 9.83 11.72 20.37
C LEU A 134 8.60 12.26 19.64
N ARG A 135 8.06 11.52 18.67
CA ARG A 135 6.84 11.90 17.97
C ARG A 135 5.62 11.93 18.87
N HIS A 136 5.49 10.97 19.78
CA HIS A 136 4.43 11.02 20.79
C HIS A 136 4.53 12.23 21.72
N ARG A 137 5.74 12.61 22.13
CA ARG A 137 5.96 13.84 22.92
C ARG A 137 5.60 15.10 22.15
N SER A 138 5.97 15.16 20.86
CA SER A 138 5.61 16.27 19.97
C SER A 138 4.09 16.36 19.81
N LEU A 139 3.43 15.23 19.53
CA LEU A 139 1.97 15.15 19.41
C LEU A 139 1.26 15.59 20.70
N GLU A 140 1.72 15.11 21.88
CA GLU A 140 1.19 15.53 23.17
C GLU A 140 1.30 17.05 23.35
N SER A 141 2.44 17.65 23.01
CA SER A 141 2.66 19.10 23.09
C SER A 141 1.76 19.87 22.14
N GLN A 142 1.61 19.42 20.89
CA GLN A 142 0.74 20.04 19.89
C GLN A 142 -0.74 20.00 20.31
N LEU A 143 -1.21 18.83 20.76
CA LEU A 143 -2.57 18.69 21.24
C LEU A 143 -2.83 19.49 22.51
N ALA A 144 -1.92 19.47 23.48
CA ALA A 144 -2.06 20.24 24.73
C ALA A 144 -2.16 21.75 24.48
N SER A 145 -1.44 22.26 23.47
CA SER A 145 -1.47 23.70 23.13
C SER A 145 -2.63 24.11 22.23
N GLY A 146 -3.10 23.23 21.34
CA GLY A 146 -4.02 23.56 20.25
C GLY A 146 -5.44 23.01 20.36
N TYR A 147 -5.71 22.00 21.20
CA TYR A 147 -6.97 21.21 21.16
C TYR A 147 -8.25 22.04 21.25
N LYS A 148 -8.23 23.20 21.94
CA LYS A 148 -9.42 24.05 22.11
C LYS A 148 -9.93 24.67 20.82
N SER A 149 -9.06 24.84 19.81
CA SER A 149 -9.38 25.42 18.52
C SER A 149 -9.51 24.35 17.39
N MET A 150 -9.18 23.10 17.69
CA MET A 150 -9.20 22.01 16.74
C MET A 150 -10.56 21.30 16.72
N SER A 151 -11.04 20.96 15.52
CA SER A 151 -12.16 20.03 15.33
C SER A 151 -11.72 18.59 15.66
N LEU A 152 -12.67 17.69 15.86
CA LEU A 152 -12.37 16.27 16.09
C LEU A 152 -11.57 15.66 14.93
N ASP A 153 -11.91 16.03 13.69
CA ASP A 153 -11.22 15.52 12.49
C ASP A 153 -9.76 16.03 12.44
N GLU A 154 -9.50 17.27 12.81
CA GLU A 154 -8.14 17.81 12.91
C GLU A 154 -7.32 17.12 14.00
N VAL A 155 -7.89 16.83 15.18
CA VAL A 155 -7.23 16.08 16.24
C VAL A 155 -6.84 14.67 15.75
N LEU A 156 -7.78 13.98 15.11
CA LEU A 156 -7.54 12.63 14.60
C LEU A 156 -6.50 12.63 13.47
N SER A 157 -6.58 13.57 12.56
CA SER A 157 -5.64 13.71 11.44
C SER A 157 -4.22 14.03 11.94
N THR A 158 -4.07 14.89 12.93
CA THR A 158 -2.76 15.21 13.55
C THR A 158 -2.13 13.99 14.21
N ALA A 159 -2.93 13.20 14.94
CA ALA A 159 -2.45 11.97 15.58
C ALA A 159 -1.98 10.92 14.56
N GLU A 160 -2.69 10.80 13.45
CA GLU A 160 -2.36 9.86 12.39
C GLU A 160 -1.15 10.29 11.57
N GLN A 161 -1.05 11.56 11.22
CA GLN A 161 0.12 12.08 10.52
C GLN A 161 1.38 11.84 11.34
N SER A 162 1.35 12.06 12.65
CA SER A 162 2.47 11.76 13.55
C SER A 162 2.90 10.29 13.49
N THR A 163 1.95 9.35 13.38
CA THR A 163 2.24 7.91 13.27
C THR A 163 2.78 7.53 11.90
N LEU A 164 2.25 8.12 10.82
CA LEU A 164 2.69 7.89 9.45
C LEU A 164 4.12 8.37 9.24
N GLU A 165 4.48 9.55 9.76
CA GLU A 165 5.82 10.11 9.64
C GLU A 165 6.89 9.20 10.27
N VAL A 166 6.59 8.51 11.38
CA VAL A 166 7.48 7.48 11.94
C VAL A 166 7.67 6.33 10.95
N THR A 167 6.58 5.80 10.42
CA THR A 167 6.64 4.68 9.47
C THR A 167 7.43 5.05 8.22
N ASP A 168 7.19 6.24 7.67
CA ASP A 168 7.85 6.73 6.46
C ASP A 168 9.36 6.96 6.67
N SER A 169 9.78 7.43 7.85
CA SER A 169 11.20 7.64 8.16
C SER A 169 12.01 6.33 8.17
N PHE A 170 11.36 5.18 8.45
CA PHE A 170 12.01 3.86 8.44
C PHE A 170 11.81 3.08 7.13
N THR A 171 10.75 3.35 6.37
CA THR A 171 10.51 2.73 5.06
C THR A 171 11.30 3.40 3.96
N ASN A 172 11.41 4.73 3.96
CA ASN A 172 12.16 5.46 2.93
C ASN A 172 13.69 5.26 3.00
N SER A 173 14.23 4.83 4.14
CA SER A 173 15.65 4.50 4.26
C SER A 173 16.06 3.21 3.53
N THR A 174 15.09 2.40 3.07
CA THR A 174 15.32 1.12 2.38
C THR A 174 15.25 1.20 0.85
N HIS A 175 14.80 2.31 0.27
CA HIS A 175 14.67 2.46 -1.18
C HIS A 175 15.94 3.09 -1.80
N LYS A 176 17.08 2.38 -1.71
CA LYS A 176 18.20 2.68 -2.62
C LYS A 176 17.88 2.11 -4.00
N ALA A 177 18.25 2.86 -5.05
CA ALA A 177 18.22 2.30 -6.40
C ALA A 177 19.11 1.07 -6.44
N GLU A 178 18.53 -0.06 -6.85
CA GLU A 178 19.24 -1.33 -7.01
C GLU A 178 19.65 -1.49 -8.48
N HIS A 179 20.72 -2.23 -8.72
CA HIS A 179 21.06 -2.58 -10.09
C HIS A 179 19.97 -3.51 -10.65
N ILE A 180 19.56 -3.27 -11.91
CA ILE A 180 18.43 -3.98 -12.53
C ILE A 180 18.53 -5.52 -12.48
N ALA A 181 19.75 -6.06 -12.41
CA ALA A 181 19.99 -7.49 -12.36
C ALA A 181 20.12 -8.06 -10.94
N ASP A 182 20.11 -7.22 -9.89
CA ASP A 182 20.26 -7.70 -8.52
C ASP A 182 19.07 -8.59 -8.14
N GLY A 183 19.38 -9.81 -7.69
CA GLY A 183 18.37 -10.82 -7.32
C GLY A 183 17.62 -11.47 -8.49
N MET A 184 17.77 -11.00 -9.74
CA MET A 184 16.99 -11.50 -10.89
C MET A 184 17.19 -12.98 -11.15
N GLU A 185 18.42 -13.49 -11.06
CA GLU A 185 18.70 -14.89 -11.36
C GLU A 185 17.93 -15.83 -10.41
N GLU A 186 17.95 -15.53 -9.12
CA GLU A 186 17.22 -16.29 -8.11
C GLU A 186 15.70 -16.18 -8.30
N GLU A 187 15.20 -14.96 -8.58
CA GLU A 187 13.78 -14.73 -8.84
C GLU A 187 13.30 -15.55 -10.06
N TYR A 188 14.05 -15.49 -11.19
CA TYR A 188 13.66 -16.16 -12.42
C TYR A 188 13.76 -17.69 -12.30
N MET A 189 14.77 -18.21 -11.59
CA MET A 189 14.90 -19.64 -11.31
C MET A 189 13.75 -20.18 -10.45
N ASN A 190 13.23 -19.36 -9.54
CA ASN A 190 12.15 -19.73 -8.63
C ASN A 190 10.74 -19.43 -9.17
N ARG A 191 10.60 -18.81 -10.36
CA ARG A 191 9.29 -18.54 -10.97
C ARG A 191 8.55 -19.84 -11.26
N LYS A 192 7.37 -19.96 -10.66
CA LYS A 192 6.47 -21.09 -10.94
C LYS A 192 5.75 -20.86 -12.25
N VAL A 193 5.47 -21.94 -12.97
CA VAL A 193 4.62 -21.90 -14.17
C VAL A 193 3.23 -21.42 -13.76
N ASN A 194 2.72 -20.43 -14.46
CA ASN A 194 1.36 -19.92 -14.28
C ASN A 194 0.45 -20.50 -15.36
N GLU A 195 -0.26 -21.59 -15.03
CA GLU A 195 -1.17 -22.27 -15.94
C GLU A 195 -2.47 -21.49 -16.21
N ALA A 196 -2.78 -20.48 -15.41
CA ALA A 196 -4.02 -19.69 -15.59
C ALA A 196 -4.01 -18.82 -16.86
N GLY A 197 -2.84 -18.55 -17.45
CA GLY A 197 -2.69 -17.72 -18.64
C GLY A 197 -2.83 -16.21 -18.41
N PHE A 198 -2.95 -15.78 -17.13
CA PHE A 198 -3.00 -14.36 -16.73
C PHE A 198 -2.36 -14.17 -15.37
N VAL A 199 -1.97 -12.95 -15.05
CA VAL A 199 -1.33 -12.60 -13.78
C VAL A 199 -2.33 -11.95 -12.83
N GLY A 200 -2.30 -12.31 -11.54
CA GLY A 200 -3.15 -11.73 -10.52
C GLY A 200 -4.25 -12.68 -10.04
N GLN A 201 -5.22 -12.10 -9.36
CA GLN A 201 -6.34 -12.84 -8.77
C GLN A 201 -7.40 -13.15 -9.82
N ALA A 202 -7.85 -14.40 -9.89
CA ALA A 202 -8.94 -14.79 -10.78
C ALA A 202 -10.24 -14.09 -10.39
N SER A 203 -10.87 -13.44 -11.36
CA SER A 203 -12.17 -12.79 -11.24
C SER A 203 -13.32 -13.77 -11.55
N PRO A 204 -14.59 -13.37 -11.38
CA PRO A 204 -15.72 -14.17 -11.87
C PRO A 204 -15.88 -14.13 -13.39
N TYR A 205 -14.99 -13.46 -14.13
CA TYR A 205 -15.07 -13.17 -15.55
C TYR A 205 -13.85 -13.71 -16.30
N PRO A 206 -13.84 -15.04 -16.64
CA PRO A 206 -12.66 -15.69 -17.23
C PRO A 206 -12.22 -15.09 -18.57
N GLN A 207 -13.16 -14.69 -19.45
CA GLN A 207 -12.81 -14.05 -20.73
C GLN A 207 -12.16 -12.70 -20.48
N ALA A 208 -12.66 -11.92 -19.52
CA ALA A 208 -12.06 -10.66 -19.11
C ALA A 208 -10.65 -10.86 -18.54
N ASP A 209 -10.45 -11.88 -17.70
CA ASP A 209 -9.13 -12.21 -17.14
C ASP A 209 -8.13 -12.56 -18.26
N LEU A 210 -8.51 -13.38 -19.22
CA LEU A 210 -7.66 -13.75 -20.35
C LEU A 210 -7.39 -12.57 -21.29
N PHE A 211 -8.43 -11.81 -21.65
CA PHE A 211 -8.31 -10.66 -22.55
C PHE A 211 -7.36 -9.59 -21.98
N THR A 212 -7.48 -9.29 -20.71
CA THR A 212 -6.64 -8.30 -20.01
C THR A 212 -5.32 -8.90 -19.52
N GLN A 213 -5.11 -10.20 -19.63
CA GLN A 213 -4.04 -10.92 -18.96
C GLN A 213 -4.05 -10.73 -17.42
N GLY A 214 -5.25 -10.51 -16.87
CA GLY A 214 -5.54 -10.29 -15.44
C GLY A 214 -5.61 -8.82 -15.06
N PHE A 215 -6.80 -8.38 -14.65
CA PHE A 215 -7.06 -7.00 -14.23
C PHE A 215 -7.09 -6.78 -12.71
N LEU A 216 -7.07 -7.87 -11.93
CA LEU A 216 -6.94 -7.84 -10.46
C LEU A 216 -5.50 -8.18 -10.04
N ARG A 217 -4.54 -7.36 -10.47
CA ARG A 217 -3.13 -7.52 -10.15
C ARG A 217 -2.77 -6.71 -8.90
N LYS A 218 -1.83 -7.22 -8.11
CA LYS A 218 -1.17 -6.42 -7.05
C LYS A 218 -0.61 -5.13 -7.65
N GLY A 219 -0.75 -4.03 -6.95
CA GLY A 219 -0.38 -2.71 -7.44
C GLY A 219 -1.34 -2.11 -8.48
N SER A 220 -2.52 -2.70 -8.74
CA SER A 220 -3.46 -2.22 -9.76
C SER A 220 -4.74 -1.65 -9.17
N VAL A 221 -5.28 -0.62 -9.84
CA VAL A 221 -6.61 -0.06 -9.56
C VAL A 221 -7.52 -0.29 -10.76
N LEU A 222 -8.58 -1.09 -10.56
CA LEU A 222 -9.69 -1.26 -11.47
C LEU A 222 -10.79 -0.24 -11.15
N VAL A 223 -11.22 0.50 -12.16
CA VAL A 223 -12.42 1.35 -12.08
C VAL A 223 -13.47 0.88 -13.08
N ILE A 224 -14.66 0.54 -12.60
CA ILE A 224 -15.83 0.18 -13.42
C ILE A 224 -16.74 1.39 -13.53
N ASN A 225 -16.79 2.00 -14.71
CA ASN A 225 -17.68 3.13 -14.97
C ASN A 225 -18.99 2.67 -15.58
N ALA A 226 -20.12 3.10 -15.03
CA ALA A 226 -21.44 2.78 -15.55
C ALA A 226 -22.49 3.80 -15.12
N GLN A 227 -23.60 3.89 -15.88
CA GLN A 227 -24.77 4.66 -15.45
C GLN A 227 -25.42 4.05 -14.22
N THR A 228 -26.26 4.87 -13.56
CA THR A 228 -27.07 4.41 -12.42
C THR A 228 -27.97 3.25 -12.84
N GLY A 229 -28.07 2.23 -11.99
CA GLY A 229 -28.95 1.08 -12.19
C GLY A 229 -28.43 0.02 -13.19
N ILE A 230 -27.25 0.20 -13.79
CA ILE A 230 -26.66 -0.78 -14.73
C ILE A 230 -26.12 -2.02 -14.02
N GLY A 231 -25.67 -1.89 -12.74
CA GLY A 231 -25.19 -3.05 -11.97
C GLY A 231 -23.75 -2.96 -11.49
N LYS A 232 -23.19 -1.74 -11.32
CA LYS A 232 -21.83 -1.54 -10.78
C LYS A 232 -21.59 -2.31 -9.48
N SER A 233 -22.45 -2.10 -8.48
CA SER A 233 -22.36 -2.75 -7.18
C SER A 233 -22.54 -4.27 -7.26
N ILE A 234 -23.29 -4.75 -8.27
CA ILE A 234 -23.43 -6.20 -8.54
C ILE A 234 -22.09 -6.74 -9.01
N MET A 235 -21.44 -6.09 -9.97
CA MET A 235 -20.13 -6.53 -10.49
C MET A 235 -19.07 -6.54 -9.39
N LEU A 236 -18.97 -5.49 -8.58
CA LEU A 236 -18.05 -5.45 -7.43
C LEU A 236 -18.34 -6.56 -6.41
N LYS A 237 -19.63 -6.82 -6.10
CA LYS A 237 -20.05 -7.91 -5.23
C LYS A 237 -19.65 -9.29 -5.80
N ASN A 238 -19.84 -9.51 -7.10
CA ASN A 238 -19.43 -10.76 -7.76
C ASN A 238 -17.90 -10.98 -7.64
N ILE A 239 -17.09 -9.91 -7.78
CA ILE A 239 -15.65 -9.98 -7.53
C ILE A 239 -15.35 -10.38 -6.08
N VAL A 240 -15.99 -9.73 -5.11
CA VAL A 240 -15.81 -10.04 -3.67
C VAL A 240 -16.18 -11.50 -3.39
N LYS A 241 -17.31 -12.00 -3.93
CA LYS A 241 -17.75 -13.39 -3.79
C LYS A 241 -16.73 -14.35 -4.37
N LYS A 242 -16.28 -14.12 -5.59
CA LYS A 242 -15.30 -14.99 -6.25
C LYS A 242 -13.98 -15.05 -5.49
N VAL A 243 -13.43 -13.88 -5.14
CA VAL A 243 -12.12 -13.78 -4.47
C VAL A 243 -12.21 -14.27 -3.01
N GLY A 244 -13.11 -13.70 -2.24
CA GLY A 244 -13.17 -13.96 -0.80
C GLY A 244 -13.88 -15.24 -0.42
N PHE A 245 -14.95 -15.62 -1.12
CA PHE A 245 -15.72 -16.81 -0.79
C PHE A 245 -15.24 -18.05 -1.53
N ASP A 246 -15.05 -18.00 -2.86
CA ASP A 246 -14.62 -19.17 -3.62
C ASP A 246 -13.12 -19.44 -3.48
N ASN A 247 -12.29 -18.43 -3.72
CA ASN A 247 -10.82 -18.55 -3.71
C ASN A 247 -10.21 -18.46 -2.31
N LYS A 248 -10.99 -18.05 -1.28
CA LYS A 248 -10.52 -17.87 0.11
C LYS A 248 -9.38 -16.87 0.27
N THR A 249 -9.29 -15.90 -0.62
CA THR A 249 -8.31 -14.82 -0.54
C THR A 249 -8.86 -13.68 0.32
N PRO A 250 -8.11 -13.15 1.29
CA PRO A 250 -8.58 -12.09 2.16
C PRO A 250 -8.92 -10.80 1.39
N VAL A 251 -10.14 -10.31 1.54
CA VAL A 251 -10.64 -9.12 0.84
C VAL A 251 -11.44 -8.21 1.76
N TYR A 252 -11.17 -6.90 1.66
CA TYR A 252 -11.99 -5.87 2.28
C TYR A 252 -13.03 -5.35 1.30
N TRP A 253 -14.26 -5.20 1.76
CA TRP A 253 -15.38 -4.67 0.99
C TRP A 253 -16.04 -3.52 1.72
N GLY A 254 -15.70 -2.30 1.35
CA GLY A 254 -16.30 -1.07 1.86
C GLY A 254 -17.41 -0.55 0.95
N ALA A 255 -18.45 0.04 1.54
CA ALA A 255 -19.51 0.70 0.79
C ALA A 255 -19.95 2.00 1.46
N ASN A 256 -20.33 2.96 0.64
CA ASN A 256 -20.82 4.24 1.11
C ASN A 256 -22.33 4.46 0.82
N GLU A 257 -22.97 3.58 0.07
CA GLU A 257 -24.36 3.72 -0.35
C GLU A 257 -25.28 2.69 0.30
N MET A 258 -24.94 1.42 0.18
CA MET A 258 -25.76 0.33 0.68
C MET A 258 -25.52 0.05 2.18
N LYS A 259 -26.58 -0.33 2.88
CA LYS A 259 -26.45 -0.81 4.26
C LYS A 259 -25.72 -2.16 4.30
N LYS A 260 -24.96 -2.39 5.36
CA LYS A 260 -24.19 -3.62 5.57
C LYS A 260 -25.08 -4.90 5.50
N ASN A 261 -26.29 -4.84 6.05
CA ASN A 261 -27.21 -5.98 6.00
C ASN A 261 -27.68 -6.27 4.57
N GLU A 262 -28.02 -5.25 3.80
CA GLU A 262 -28.43 -5.40 2.40
C GLU A 262 -27.31 -6.03 1.54
N GLN A 263 -26.05 -5.64 1.75
CA GLN A 263 -24.90 -6.27 1.08
C GLN A 263 -24.78 -7.75 1.46
N ARG A 264 -24.94 -8.08 2.75
CA ARG A 264 -24.94 -9.47 3.24
C ARG A 264 -26.04 -10.31 2.63
N ASP A 265 -27.25 -9.77 2.56
CA ASP A 265 -28.41 -10.47 2.00
C ASP A 265 -28.20 -10.75 0.51
N ARG A 266 -27.67 -9.80 -0.24
CA ARG A 266 -27.30 -9.98 -1.66
C ARG A 266 -26.18 -11.01 -1.86
N LEU A 267 -25.21 -11.08 -0.96
CA LEU A 267 -24.15 -12.08 -1.02
C LEU A 267 -24.71 -13.49 -0.70
N VAL A 268 -25.56 -13.61 0.32
CA VAL A 268 -26.24 -14.87 0.66
C VAL A 268 -27.15 -15.31 -0.49
N ALA A 269 -27.86 -14.38 -1.12
CA ALA A 269 -28.71 -14.66 -2.29
C ALA A 269 -27.89 -15.26 -3.43
N GLU A 270 -26.73 -14.69 -3.76
CA GLU A 270 -25.82 -15.21 -4.79
C GLU A 270 -25.32 -16.63 -4.45
N ILE A 271 -24.87 -16.85 -3.21
CA ILE A 271 -24.33 -18.13 -2.78
C ILE A 271 -25.41 -19.21 -2.77
N THR A 272 -26.62 -18.85 -2.34
CA THR A 272 -27.72 -19.80 -2.25
C THR A 272 -28.50 -19.99 -3.56
N GLY A 273 -28.33 -19.05 -4.52
CA GLY A 273 -29.15 -19.01 -5.72
C GLY A 273 -30.62 -18.68 -5.46
N LEU A 274 -30.94 -18.09 -4.28
CA LEU A 274 -32.27 -17.61 -3.94
C LEU A 274 -32.41 -16.14 -4.25
N PRO A 275 -33.60 -15.65 -4.66
CA PRO A 275 -33.79 -14.23 -4.95
C PRO A 275 -33.47 -13.35 -3.72
N PRO A 276 -32.85 -12.16 -3.88
CA PRO A 276 -32.51 -11.27 -2.78
C PRO A 276 -33.69 -10.90 -1.89
N ASN A 277 -34.85 -10.61 -2.48
CA ASN A 277 -36.07 -10.31 -1.75
C ASN A 277 -36.56 -11.50 -0.89
N PHE A 278 -36.25 -12.72 -1.28
CA PHE A 278 -36.55 -13.92 -0.51
C PHE A 278 -35.72 -14.01 0.77
N ILE A 279 -34.44 -13.61 0.67
CA ILE A 279 -33.54 -13.54 1.82
C ILE A 279 -33.92 -12.35 2.72
N GLU A 280 -34.05 -11.16 2.16
CA GLU A 280 -34.34 -9.90 2.86
C GLU A 280 -35.63 -9.96 3.67
N ASN A 281 -36.67 -10.58 3.12
CA ASN A 281 -37.96 -10.74 3.78
C ASN A 281 -38.06 -11.99 4.68
N GLY A 282 -36.95 -12.74 4.82
CA GLY A 282 -36.94 -13.94 5.69
C GLY A 282 -37.88 -15.08 5.25
N LEU A 283 -38.24 -15.11 3.95
CA LEU A 283 -39.23 -16.08 3.44
C LEU A 283 -38.76 -17.54 3.57
N TYR A 284 -37.45 -17.75 3.71
CA TYR A 284 -36.86 -19.06 4.00
C TYR A 284 -37.23 -19.59 5.39
N ASN A 285 -37.72 -18.76 6.31
CA ASN A 285 -38.18 -19.15 7.65
C ASN A 285 -39.67 -19.57 7.72
N LYS A 286 -40.41 -19.45 6.61
CA LYS A 286 -41.84 -19.90 6.61
C LYS A 286 -41.92 -21.40 6.85
N GLU A 287 -43.02 -21.81 7.51
CA GLU A 287 -43.35 -23.20 7.67
C GLU A 287 -43.40 -23.93 6.31
N GLY A 288 -42.83 -25.11 6.24
CA GLY A 288 -42.65 -25.87 5.01
C GLY A 288 -41.37 -25.57 4.22
N ASN A 289 -40.61 -24.54 4.57
CA ASN A 289 -39.34 -24.14 3.89
C ASN A 289 -38.08 -24.66 4.59
N GLU A 290 -38.15 -25.75 5.35
CA GLU A 290 -36.99 -26.24 6.13
C GLU A 290 -35.73 -26.49 5.29
N LYS A 291 -35.87 -27.01 4.07
CA LYS A 291 -34.73 -27.21 3.14
C LYS A 291 -34.07 -25.88 2.75
N LEU A 292 -34.87 -24.84 2.46
CA LEU A 292 -34.40 -23.53 2.11
C LEU A 292 -33.71 -22.83 3.28
N LYS A 293 -34.29 -22.98 4.49
CA LYS A 293 -33.69 -22.50 5.73
C LYS A 293 -32.34 -23.15 5.96
N GLN A 294 -32.21 -24.46 5.82
CA GLN A 294 -30.92 -25.15 5.94
C GLN A 294 -29.91 -24.69 4.89
N LYS A 295 -30.34 -24.40 3.65
CA LYS A 295 -29.51 -23.87 2.60
C LYS A 295 -28.93 -22.49 2.96
N VAL A 296 -29.77 -21.57 3.46
CA VAL A 296 -29.36 -20.23 3.91
C VAL A 296 -28.40 -20.31 5.10
N LEU A 297 -28.73 -21.12 6.12
CA LEU A 297 -27.87 -21.32 7.28
C LEU A 297 -26.53 -21.98 6.91
N GLY A 298 -26.56 -22.89 5.94
CA GLY A 298 -25.35 -23.48 5.34
C GLY A 298 -24.45 -22.44 4.72
N ALA A 299 -25.01 -21.56 3.88
CA ALA A 299 -24.27 -20.46 3.26
C ALA A 299 -23.66 -19.52 4.32
N ILE A 300 -24.39 -19.19 5.37
CA ILE A 300 -23.88 -18.35 6.47
C ILE A 300 -22.72 -19.04 7.20
N ARG A 301 -22.82 -20.37 7.44
CA ARG A 301 -21.71 -21.12 8.05
C ARG A 301 -20.45 -21.13 7.20
N GLU A 302 -20.58 -21.25 5.88
CA GLU A 302 -19.44 -21.16 4.96
C GLU A 302 -18.89 -19.72 4.87
N LEU A 303 -19.76 -18.70 4.88
CA LEU A 303 -19.32 -17.30 4.95
C LEU A 303 -18.52 -16.98 6.21
N LYS A 304 -18.82 -17.60 7.35
CA LYS A 304 -18.02 -17.43 8.58
C LYS A 304 -16.58 -17.91 8.43
N LYS A 305 -16.33 -18.82 7.49
CA LYS A 305 -14.97 -19.34 7.19
C LYS A 305 -14.28 -18.56 6.09
N SER A 306 -14.97 -17.62 5.44
CA SER A 306 -14.41 -16.83 4.35
C SER A 306 -13.78 -15.54 4.88
N PRO A 307 -12.61 -15.14 4.36
CA PRO A 307 -11.90 -13.94 4.82
C PRO A 307 -12.43 -12.67 4.11
N ILE A 308 -13.75 -12.44 4.20
CA ILE A 308 -14.41 -11.23 3.67
C ILE A 308 -14.70 -10.28 4.82
N TYR A 309 -14.09 -9.09 4.78
CA TYR A 309 -14.27 -8.04 5.78
C TYR A 309 -15.12 -6.92 5.20
N ILE A 310 -16.33 -6.73 5.74
CA ILE A 310 -17.30 -5.76 5.23
C ILE A 310 -17.46 -4.57 6.17
N ASP A 311 -17.49 -3.37 5.58
CA ASP A 311 -17.69 -2.13 6.30
C ASP A 311 -18.65 -1.17 5.58
N GLN A 312 -19.30 -0.30 6.36
CA GLN A 312 -20.15 0.77 5.83
C GLN A 312 -19.64 2.10 6.32
N ILE A 313 -19.21 2.96 5.39
CA ILE A 313 -18.64 4.26 5.69
C ILE A 313 -19.55 5.33 5.09
N LYS A 314 -20.05 6.21 5.96
CA LYS A 314 -20.78 7.41 5.54
C LYS A 314 -19.81 8.60 5.56
N GLY A 315 -19.78 9.39 4.50
CA GLY A 315 -18.91 10.55 4.40
C GLY A 315 -17.42 10.13 4.44
N TYR A 316 -16.85 9.80 3.29
CA TYR A 316 -15.47 9.34 3.19
C TYR A 316 -14.57 10.43 2.60
N SER A 317 -13.30 10.42 2.98
CA SER A 317 -12.19 11.08 2.32
C SER A 317 -11.19 10.02 1.81
N ALA A 318 -10.30 10.42 0.91
CA ALA A 318 -9.23 9.54 0.45
C ALA A 318 -8.40 9.02 1.64
N ASP A 319 -8.06 9.89 2.57
CA ASP A 319 -7.26 9.54 3.76
C ASP A 319 -7.95 8.50 4.65
N ASN A 320 -9.30 8.58 4.75
CA ASN A 320 -10.10 7.58 5.45
C ASN A 320 -10.01 6.19 4.79
N LEU A 321 -10.00 6.15 3.45
CA LEU A 321 -9.86 4.89 2.70
C LEU A 321 -8.46 4.30 2.88
N ILE A 322 -7.42 5.14 2.81
CA ILE A 322 -6.02 4.74 3.00
C ILE A 322 -5.82 4.15 4.40
N ARG A 323 -6.31 4.83 5.44
CA ARG A 323 -6.24 4.34 6.84
C ARG A 323 -6.85 2.95 7.00
N ARG A 324 -8.05 2.76 6.43
CA ARG A 324 -8.72 1.47 6.49
C ARG A 324 -7.97 0.39 5.74
N ALA A 325 -7.46 0.70 4.55
CA ALA A 325 -6.66 -0.24 3.79
C ALA A 325 -5.42 -0.69 4.58
N LYS A 326 -4.65 0.26 5.13
CA LYS A 326 -3.49 -0.01 5.99
C LYS A 326 -3.88 -0.83 7.23
N TYR A 327 -4.97 -0.45 7.92
CA TYR A 327 -5.45 -1.19 9.10
C TYR A 327 -5.82 -2.64 8.78
N TYR A 328 -6.63 -2.86 7.74
CA TYR A 328 -7.08 -4.20 7.38
C TYR A 328 -5.95 -5.04 6.77
N LYS A 329 -5.00 -4.40 6.03
CA LYS A 329 -3.78 -5.06 5.56
C LYS A 329 -2.96 -5.58 6.72
N ASN A 330 -2.65 -4.74 7.70
CA ASN A 330 -1.84 -5.12 8.86
C ASN A 330 -2.52 -6.18 9.75
N LYS A 331 -3.85 -6.09 9.89
CA LYS A 331 -4.58 -6.97 10.83
C LYS A 331 -4.96 -8.32 10.23
N TYR A 332 -5.27 -8.36 8.94
CA TYR A 332 -5.85 -9.54 8.29
C TYR A 332 -5.11 -9.93 7.00
N ASP A 333 -4.03 -9.24 6.68
CA ASP A 333 -3.26 -9.42 5.45
C ASP A 333 -4.14 -9.48 4.18
N ILE A 334 -5.06 -8.52 4.04
CA ILE A 334 -5.92 -8.46 2.87
C ILE A 334 -5.09 -8.31 1.59
N GLU A 335 -5.50 -8.99 0.52
CA GLU A 335 -4.88 -8.88 -0.81
C GLU A 335 -5.70 -8.00 -1.76
N GLY A 336 -6.95 -7.76 -1.42
CA GLY A 336 -7.85 -6.95 -2.22
C GLY A 336 -8.64 -5.93 -1.40
N PHE A 337 -8.80 -4.74 -2.00
CA PHE A 337 -9.58 -3.65 -1.43
C PHE A 337 -10.68 -3.24 -2.41
N VAL A 338 -11.93 -3.53 -2.07
CA VAL A 338 -13.10 -3.18 -2.89
C VAL A 338 -13.85 -2.01 -2.26
N TRP A 339 -14.05 -0.94 -3.04
CA TRP A 339 -14.77 0.25 -2.61
C TRP A 339 -15.98 0.53 -3.51
N ASP A 340 -17.19 0.43 -2.98
CA ASP A 340 -18.44 0.66 -3.71
C ASP A 340 -19.11 1.95 -3.23
N TYR A 341 -18.90 3.07 -3.89
CA TYR A 341 -18.14 3.46 -5.07
C TYR A 341 -17.61 4.89 -4.90
N VAL A 342 -16.76 5.36 -5.81
CA VAL A 342 -16.24 6.73 -5.81
C VAL A 342 -17.34 7.69 -6.28
N LYS A 343 -17.80 8.55 -5.38
CA LYS A 343 -18.81 9.57 -5.64
C LYS A 343 -18.51 10.84 -4.86
N ARG A 344 -19.21 11.93 -5.21
CA ARG A 344 -19.16 13.18 -4.44
C ARG A 344 -19.42 12.92 -2.96
N SER A 345 -18.48 13.32 -2.11
CA SER A 345 -18.68 13.31 -0.65
C SER A 345 -19.58 14.48 -0.22
N SER A 346 -20.31 14.30 0.88
CA SER A 346 -21.10 15.39 1.49
C SER A 346 -20.25 16.56 1.99
N SER A 347 -18.96 16.33 2.24
CA SER A 347 -17.99 17.33 2.64
C SER A 347 -17.39 18.14 1.48
N TYR A 348 -17.68 17.76 0.22
CA TYR A 348 -17.16 18.44 -0.95
C TYR A 348 -18.01 19.66 -1.33
N SER A 349 -17.39 20.85 -1.45
CA SER A 349 -18.06 22.12 -1.72
C SER A 349 -17.68 22.79 -3.06
N GLY A 350 -16.89 22.11 -3.94
CA GLY A 350 -16.45 22.64 -5.23
C GLY A 350 -17.51 22.53 -6.34
N ASP A 351 -17.22 23.13 -7.50
CA ASP A 351 -17.99 23.01 -8.72
C ASP A 351 -17.77 21.64 -9.43
N ASP A 352 -18.40 21.45 -10.59
CA ASP A 352 -18.32 20.17 -11.32
C ASP A 352 -16.92 19.90 -11.90
N GLU A 353 -16.13 20.91 -12.27
CA GLU A 353 -14.76 20.74 -12.76
C GLU A 353 -13.82 20.33 -11.63
N ALA A 354 -13.88 21.02 -10.50
CA ALA A 354 -13.13 20.66 -9.30
C ALA A 354 -13.54 19.28 -8.76
N LEU A 355 -14.83 18.88 -8.93
CA LEU A 355 -15.29 17.54 -8.57
C LEU A 355 -14.60 16.45 -9.38
N ARG A 356 -14.37 16.65 -10.67
CA ARG A 356 -13.67 15.68 -11.53
C ARG A 356 -12.23 15.46 -11.09
N HIS A 357 -11.51 16.56 -10.87
CA HIS A 357 -10.14 16.51 -10.35
C HIS A 357 -10.11 15.79 -9.00
N TRP A 358 -11.02 16.12 -8.09
CA TRP A 358 -11.12 15.47 -6.79
C TRP A 358 -11.39 13.95 -6.88
N LEU A 359 -12.26 13.51 -7.80
CA LEU A 359 -12.51 12.08 -8.04
C LEU A 359 -11.28 11.39 -8.65
N GLY A 360 -10.57 12.07 -9.56
CA GLY A 360 -9.30 11.62 -10.11
C GLY A 360 -8.24 11.45 -9.04
N ASP A 361 -8.11 12.43 -8.15
CA ASP A 361 -7.18 12.40 -7.02
C ASP A 361 -7.43 11.24 -6.06
N ILE A 362 -8.71 10.91 -5.79
CA ILE A 362 -9.05 9.74 -4.97
C ILE A 362 -8.51 8.45 -5.62
N VAL A 363 -8.72 8.29 -6.93
CA VAL A 363 -8.25 7.11 -7.67
C VAL A 363 -6.72 7.08 -7.70
N ASN A 364 -6.07 8.25 -7.88
CA ASN A 364 -4.61 8.36 -7.80
C ASN A 364 -4.08 7.94 -6.43
N LYS A 365 -4.67 8.46 -5.35
CA LYS A 365 -4.31 8.07 -3.98
C LYS A 365 -4.57 6.58 -3.70
N MET A 366 -5.65 5.99 -4.25
CA MET A 366 -5.86 4.55 -4.18
C MET A 366 -4.73 3.77 -4.85
N LYS A 367 -4.15 4.30 -5.93
CA LYS A 367 -3.01 3.69 -6.63
C LYS A 367 -1.73 3.86 -5.82
N GLU A 368 -1.35 5.10 -5.47
CA GLU A 368 -0.05 5.44 -4.91
C GLU A 368 0.09 5.11 -3.41
N GLU A 369 -1.02 5.11 -2.66
CA GLU A 369 -0.98 4.93 -1.21
C GLU A 369 -1.63 3.63 -0.71
N ILE A 370 -2.39 2.91 -1.59
CA ILE A 370 -2.99 1.62 -1.24
C ILE A 370 -2.44 0.51 -2.13
N ALA A 371 -2.69 0.58 -3.46
CA ALA A 371 -2.42 -0.55 -4.34
C ALA A 371 -0.92 -0.87 -4.43
N ASP A 372 -0.09 0.12 -4.75
CA ASP A 372 1.35 -0.07 -4.93
C ASP A 372 2.07 -0.38 -3.61
N PRO A 373 2.02 0.46 -2.57
CA PRO A 373 2.85 0.26 -1.38
C PRO A 373 2.38 -0.90 -0.49
N LEU A 374 1.11 -1.28 -0.56
CA LEU A 374 0.58 -2.41 0.22
C LEU A 374 0.51 -3.72 -0.59
N GLU A 375 1.00 -3.71 -1.83
CA GLU A 375 0.95 -4.85 -2.76
C GLU A 375 -0.45 -5.49 -2.86
N MET A 376 -1.47 -4.64 -3.00
CA MET A 376 -2.87 -5.06 -3.11
C MET A 376 -3.44 -4.69 -4.48
N TRP A 377 -4.47 -5.41 -4.93
CA TRP A 377 -5.35 -4.91 -5.97
C TRP A 377 -6.49 -4.11 -5.35
N VAL A 378 -6.89 -3.06 -6.06
CA VAL A 378 -8.04 -2.22 -5.69
C VAL A 378 -9.09 -2.30 -6.78
N ALA A 379 -10.36 -2.49 -6.43
CA ALA A 379 -11.47 -2.40 -7.35
C ALA A 379 -12.52 -1.40 -6.83
N THR A 380 -12.89 -0.47 -7.70
CA THR A 380 -13.93 0.50 -7.40
C THR A 380 -14.82 0.77 -8.61
N ALA A 381 -15.86 1.54 -8.42
CA ALA A 381 -16.70 1.99 -9.50
C ALA A 381 -16.84 3.51 -9.51
N SER A 382 -17.18 4.05 -10.67
CA SER A 382 -17.58 5.45 -10.85
C SER A 382 -18.92 5.52 -11.57
N GLN A 383 -19.59 6.66 -11.42
CA GLN A 383 -20.92 6.86 -12.02
C GLN A 383 -20.87 7.92 -13.10
N ALA A 384 -21.34 7.56 -14.29
CA ALA A 384 -21.63 8.52 -15.36
C ALA A 384 -23.12 8.89 -15.39
N LYS A 385 -23.44 10.12 -15.70
CA LYS A 385 -24.83 10.57 -15.88
C LYS A 385 -25.41 10.08 -17.20
N THR A 386 -24.59 10.13 -18.28
CA THR A 386 -25.00 9.74 -19.62
C THR A 386 -23.99 8.79 -20.26
N TYR A 387 -24.41 8.09 -21.33
CA TYR A 387 -23.52 7.22 -22.11
C TYR A 387 -22.37 8.02 -22.76
N GLN A 388 -22.65 9.23 -23.24
CA GLN A 388 -21.65 10.10 -23.88
C GLN A 388 -20.56 10.51 -22.86
N GLU A 389 -20.93 10.75 -21.60
CA GLU A 389 -19.95 11.06 -20.55
C GLU A 389 -18.97 9.91 -20.27
N MET A 390 -19.36 8.64 -20.48
CA MET A 390 -18.44 7.51 -20.28
C MET A 390 -17.24 7.54 -21.23
N PHE A 391 -17.40 8.19 -22.40
CA PHE A 391 -16.36 8.33 -23.42
C PHE A 391 -15.83 9.77 -23.54
N SER A 392 -16.36 10.72 -22.76
CA SER A 392 -15.98 12.14 -22.80
C SER A 392 -14.74 12.46 -21.96
N ALA A 393 -14.25 13.69 -22.13
CA ALA A 393 -13.18 14.27 -21.31
C ALA A 393 -13.47 14.25 -19.79
N GLU A 394 -14.75 14.19 -19.40
CA GLU A 394 -15.19 14.21 -18.00
C GLU A 394 -14.79 12.96 -17.21
N SER A 395 -14.61 11.80 -17.88
CA SER A 395 -14.10 10.59 -17.28
C SER A 395 -12.57 10.47 -17.35
N GLN A 396 -11.90 11.40 -18.05
CA GLN A 396 -10.46 11.28 -18.34
C GLN A 396 -9.57 11.33 -17.08
N ASP A 397 -9.95 12.10 -16.07
CA ASP A 397 -9.14 12.20 -14.85
C ASP A 397 -9.14 10.87 -14.07
N ILE A 398 -10.31 10.24 -13.91
CA ILE A 398 -10.42 8.92 -13.30
C ILE A 398 -9.70 7.87 -14.17
N GLU A 399 -9.94 7.90 -15.48
CA GLU A 399 -9.30 6.99 -16.45
C GLU A 399 -7.78 7.13 -16.43
N ARG A 400 -7.26 8.38 -16.34
CA ARG A 400 -5.82 8.66 -16.32
C ARG A 400 -5.11 7.95 -15.17
N HIS A 401 -5.70 7.97 -13.98
CA HIS A 401 -5.11 7.42 -12.76
C HIS A 401 -5.39 5.93 -12.55
N ALA A 402 -6.46 5.38 -13.14
CA ALA A 402 -6.74 3.96 -13.09
C ALA A 402 -5.69 3.13 -13.87
N THR A 403 -5.35 1.96 -13.34
CA THR A 403 -4.54 0.96 -14.09
C THR A 403 -5.40 0.27 -15.14
N THR A 404 -6.64 -0.02 -14.77
CA THR A 404 -7.67 -0.60 -15.65
C THR A 404 -8.94 0.24 -15.54
N TYR A 405 -9.44 0.71 -16.66
CA TYR A 405 -10.69 1.43 -16.74
C TYR A 405 -11.65 0.67 -17.67
N ALA A 406 -12.73 0.18 -17.09
CA ALA A 406 -13.74 -0.59 -17.79
C ALA A 406 -15.09 0.13 -17.79
N ILE A 407 -15.83 0.04 -18.88
CA ILE A 407 -17.18 0.56 -19.03
C ILE A 407 -18.15 -0.61 -19.03
N LEU A 408 -19.13 -0.57 -18.15
CA LEU A 408 -20.27 -1.51 -18.13
C LEU A 408 -21.51 -0.79 -18.62
N LYS A 409 -22.11 -1.29 -19.70
CA LYS A 409 -23.30 -0.68 -20.31
C LYS A 409 -24.31 -1.72 -20.80
N LYS A 410 -25.56 -1.31 -21.01
CA LYS A 410 -26.52 -2.09 -21.78
C LYS A 410 -26.23 -1.95 -23.28
N ILE A 411 -26.36 -3.04 -24.01
CA ILE A 411 -26.29 -3.08 -25.47
C ILE A 411 -27.63 -2.59 -26.00
N SER A 412 -27.60 -1.55 -26.84
CA SER A 412 -28.79 -1.07 -27.54
C SER A 412 -29.15 -1.99 -28.74
N ASN A 413 -30.40 -1.98 -29.16
CA ASN A 413 -30.82 -2.75 -30.35
C ASN A 413 -29.99 -2.39 -31.61
N LYS A 414 -29.70 -1.11 -31.80
CA LYS A 414 -28.86 -0.65 -32.91
C LYS A 414 -27.46 -1.22 -32.87
N GLU A 415 -26.78 -1.23 -31.71
CA GLU A 415 -25.44 -1.79 -31.55
C GLU A 415 -25.46 -3.30 -31.71
N ARG A 416 -26.51 -3.98 -31.21
CA ARG A 416 -26.72 -5.42 -31.37
C ARG A 416 -26.80 -5.80 -32.85
N GLU A 417 -27.59 -5.10 -33.64
CA GLU A 417 -27.72 -5.33 -35.07
C GLU A 417 -26.45 -4.98 -35.84
N GLN A 418 -25.86 -3.83 -35.54
CA GLN A 418 -24.67 -3.32 -36.23
C GLN A 418 -23.44 -4.21 -36.02
N HIS A 419 -23.23 -4.73 -34.83
CA HIS A 419 -22.04 -5.48 -34.45
C HIS A 419 -22.32 -6.97 -34.15
N MET A 420 -23.55 -7.44 -34.40
CA MET A 420 -23.99 -8.83 -34.15
C MET A 420 -23.67 -9.28 -32.70
N LEU A 421 -23.88 -8.40 -31.71
CA LEU A 421 -23.54 -8.68 -30.33
C LEU A 421 -24.57 -9.61 -29.67
N MET A 422 -24.07 -10.57 -28.92
CA MET A 422 -24.86 -11.43 -28.04
C MET A 422 -24.97 -10.79 -26.64
N GLY A 423 -25.96 -11.22 -25.86
CA GLY A 423 -26.15 -10.72 -24.49
C GLY A 423 -26.79 -9.33 -24.37
N ASP A 424 -27.08 -8.93 -23.15
CA ASP A 424 -27.77 -7.67 -22.83
C ASP A 424 -26.83 -6.56 -22.41
N TYR A 425 -25.62 -6.89 -21.98
CA TYR A 425 -24.63 -5.96 -21.47
C TYR A 425 -23.28 -6.14 -22.17
N ALA A 426 -22.51 -5.06 -22.23
CA ALA A 426 -21.14 -5.02 -22.71
C ALA A 426 -20.20 -4.56 -21.58
N LEU A 427 -19.13 -5.32 -21.36
CA LEU A 427 -17.97 -4.91 -20.58
C LEU A 427 -16.86 -4.52 -21.53
N ILE A 428 -16.46 -3.24 -21.51
CA ILE A 428 -15.53 -2.64 -22.48
C ILE A 428 -14.31 -2.18 -21.71
N PHE A 429 -13.15 -2.75 -21.94
CA PHE A 429 -11.88 -2.28 -21.38
C PHE A 429 -11.34 -1.13 -22.23
N LYS A 430 -11.59 0.11 -21.83
CA LYS A 430 -11.13 1.32 -22.52
C LYS A 430 -9.66 1.62 -22.26
N LYS A 431 -9.17 1.30 -21.05
CA LYS A 431 -7.76 1.41 -20.68
C LYS A 431 -7.34 0.18 -19.89
N HIS A 432 -6.20 -0.36 -20.24
CA HIS A 432 -5.54 -1.40 -19.47
C HIS A 432 -4.03 -1.36 -19.68
N ARG A 433 -3.26 -1.39 -18.60
CA ARG A 433 -1.79 -1.21 -18.65
C ARG A 433 -1.06 -2.47 -19.13
N TYR A 434 -1.60 -3.66 -18.92
CA TYR A 434 -0.88 -4.92 -19.06
C TYR A 434 -1.36 -5.82 -20.20
N GLY A 435 -2.44 -5.47 -20.87
CA GLY A 435 -3.07 -6.29 -21.91
C GLY A 435 -3.73 -5.46 -23.00
N GLN A 436 -4.75 -6.04 -23.61
CA GLN A 436 -5.47 -5.43 -24.71
C GLN A 436 -6.57 -4.49 -24.21
N THR A 437 -7.01 -3.58 -25.09
CA THR A 437 -8.17 -2.71 -24.91
C THR A 437 -9.14 -2.91 -26.06
N HIS A 438 -10.42 -2.65 -25.83
CA HIS A 438 -11.47 -2.75 -26.83
C HIS A 438 -11.61 -1.44 -27.62
N ASP A 439 -11.78 -1.54 -28.93
CA ASP A 439 -12.12 -0.40 -29.79
C ASP A 439 -13.65 -0.31 -29.98
N PHE A 440 -14.36 -0.13 -28.87
CA PHE A 440 -15.79 0.15 -28.86
C PHE A 440 -16.01 1.67 -28.72
N PRO A 441 -16.87 2.33 -29.50
CA PRO A 441 -17.96 1.78 -30.34
C PRO A 441 -17.62 1.56 -31.83
N ASN A 442 -16.36 1.73 -32.25
CA ASN A 442 -16.03 1.71 -33.70
C ASN A 442 -16.25 0.32 -34.34
N ASN A 443 -15.73 -0.73 -33.71
CA ASN A 443 -15.79 -2.09 -34.26
C ASN A 443 -16.68 -3.06 -33.46
N GLY A 444 -17.26 -2.60 -32.33
CA GLY A 444 -18.12 -3.42 -31.47
C GLY A 444 -17.38 -4.39 -30.55
N GLU A 445 -16.05 -4.28 -30.43
CA GLU A 445 -15.28 -5.13 -29.53
C GLU A 445 -15.66 -4.90 -28.08
N CYS A 446 -16.10 -5.96 -27.41
CA CYS A 446 -16.44 -5.97 -25.98
C CYS A 446 -16.60 -7.42 -25.50
N ILE A 447 -16.61 -7.61 -24.20
CA ILE A 447 -17.08 -8.86 -23.61
C ILE A 447 -18.57 -8.72 -23.38
N THR A 448 -19.36 -9.58 -24.03
CA THR A 448 -20.81 -9.57 -23.86
C THR A 448 -21.20 -10.35 -22.61
N MET A 449 -22.21 -9.85 -21.90
CA MET A 449 -22.64 -10.38 -20.63
C MET A 449 -24.17 -10.37 -20.51
N ASP A 450 -24.68 -11.29 -19.71
CA ASP A 450 -26.07 -11.28 -19.23
C ASP A 450 -26.14 -11.07 -17.72
N LEU A 451 -27.20 -10.42 -17.26
CA LEU A 451 -27.47 -10.25 -15.84
C LEU A 451 -28.57 -11.24 -15.40
N ASP A 452 -28.20 -12.24 -14.65
CA ASP A 452 -29.14 -13.04 -13.87
C ASP A 452 -29.72 -12.15 -12.74
N LYS A 453 -30.92 -11.65 -12.98
CA LYS A 453 -31.63 -10.75 -12.03
C LYS A 453 -32.12 -11.46 -10.79
N GLU A 454 -32.31 -12.78 -10.85
CA GLU A 454 -32.75 -13.56 -9.69
C GLU A 454 -31.61 -13.77 -8.70
N ARG A 455 -30.38 -13.89 -9.20
CA ARG A 455 -29.18 -14.11 -8.37
C ARG A 455 -28.32 -12.86 -8.22
N LEU A 456 -28.57 -11.82 -8.98
CA LEU A 456 -27.73 -10.62 -9.11
C LEU A 456 -26.28 -10.99 -9.50
N VAL A 457 -26.13 -11.75 -10.59
CA VAL A 457 -24.83 -12.20 -11.11
C VAL A 457 -24.70 -11.84 -12.57
N PHE A 458 -23.58 -11.20 -12.94
CA PHE A 458 -23.20 -11.09 -14.34
C PHE A 458 -22.50 -12.35 -14.81
N VAL A 459 -22.87 -12.84 -15.99
CA VAL A 459 -22.31 -14.02 -16.64
C VAL A 459 -21.83 -13.61 -18.03
N GLU A 460 -20.61 -14.00 -18.39
CA GLU A 460 -20.05 -13.83 -19.75
C GLU A 460 -20.73 -14.81 -20.71
N ASN A 461 -20.94 -14.37 -21.96
CA ASN A 461 -21.55 -15.16 -23.03
C ASN A 461 -20.52 -15.83 -23.92
#